data_485a970ea55bc7d0724788cfc7eb55ed
#
_entry.id   485a970ea55bc7d0724788cfc7eb55ed
#
_cell.length_a   1.000
_cell.length_b   1.000
_cell.length_c   1.000
_cell.angle_alpha   90.00
_cell.angle_beta   90.00
_cell.angle_gamma   90.00
#
_symmetry.space_group_name_H-M   'P 1'
#
loop_
_entity.id
_entity.type
_entity.pdbx_description
1 polymer ?
#
loop_
_entity_poly.entity_id
_entity_poly.type
_entity_poly.pdbx_seq_one_letter_code
_entity_poly.pdbx_strand_id
1 'polypeptide(L)'
;VAFPQEELLNAETGKEFFAGQTYSAVAEDTETGKVYGLYILHPNNVGRCGHICNASYAVSRDSRGLHIGEKLVSDCLVQGKAHGYGVLQFNAVVASNVHARHLYERLGFVQLGVIPKGFRMKDGSYEDICPYYHEL
;
A
#
# COMPACT_ATOMS: atom_id res chain seq x y z
N VAL A 1 7.37 -5.82 -4.95
CA VAL A 1 6.05 -5.79 -5.56
C VAL A 1 5.05 -5.26 -4.58
N ALA A 2 4.40 -4.16 -4.93
CA ALA A 2 3.47 -3.48 -4.04
C ALA A 2 2.09 -4.14 -4.03
N PHE A 3 1.69 -4.75 -5.14
CA PHE A 3 0.39 -5.41 -5.25
C PHE A 3 0.58 -6.92 -5.12
N PRO A 4 -0.17 -7.59 -4.21
CA PRO A 4 -0.07 -9.05 -4.03
C PRO A 4 -0.77 -9.86 -5.13
N GLN A 5 -1.18 -9.23 -6.22
CA GLN A 5 -1.85 -9.86 -7.35
C GLN A 5 -0.85 -10.52 -8.28
N GLU A 6 -1.20 -11.68 -8.80
CA GLU A 6 -0.40 -12.40 -9.79
C GLU A 6 -0.66 -11.93 -11.21
N GLU A 7 -1.86 -11.42 -11.48
CA GLU A 7 -2.26 -10.97 -12.81
C GLU A 7 -1.76 -9.55 -13.10
N LEU A 8 -1.30 -9.36 -14.33
CA LEU A 8 -0.97 -8.02 -14.82
C LEU A 8 -2.26 -7.33 -15.28
N LEU A 9 -2.42 -6.07 -14.84
CA LEU A 9 -3.55 -5.26 -15.28
C LEU A 9 -3.28 -4.74 -16.70
N ASN A 10 -4.25 -4.92 -17.60
CA ASN A 10 -4.24 -4.26 -18.89
C ASN A 10 -4.97 -2.91 -18.79
N ALA A 11 -5.04 -2.15 -19.89
CA ALA A 11 -5.65 -0.82 -19.88
C ALA A 11 -7.12 -0.82 -19.43
N GLU A 12 -7.89 -1.84 -19.83
CA GLU A 12 -9.31 -1.95 -19.49
C GLU A 12 -9.52 -2.46 -18.06
N THR A 13 -8.87 -3.56 -17.69
CA THR A 13 -8.99 -4.12 -16.33
C THR A 13 -8.39 -3.21 -15.29
N GLY A 14 -7.32 -2.47 -15.64
CA GLY A 14 -6.73 -1.46 -14.77
C GLY A 14 -7.71 -0.33 -14.47
N LYS A 15 -8.44 0.15 -15.49
CA LYS A 15 -9.45 1.20 -15.31
C LYS A 15 -10.59 0.74 -14.39
N GLU A 16 -11.10 -0.46 -14.58
CA GLU A 16 -12.14 -1.04 -13.72
C GLU A 16 -11.65 -1.21 -12.29
N PHE A 17 -10.42 -1.71 -12.12
CA PHE A 17 -9.80 -1.90 -10.81
C PHE A 17 -9.72 -0.59 -10.03
N PHE A 18 -9.18 0.47 -10.63
CA PHE A 18 -9.03 1.76 -9.94
C PHE A 18 -10.37 2.45 -9.70
N ALA A 19 -11.34 2.29 -10.58
CA ALA A 19 -12.68 2.85 -10.39
C ALA A 19 -13.42 2.23 -9.20
N GLY A 20 -13.08 0.97 -8.84
CA GLY A 20 -13.67 0.27 -7.70
C GLY A 20 -13.08 0.61 -6.35
N GLN A 21 -12.04 1.47 -6.27
CA GLN A 21 -11.41 1.84 -5.02
C GLN A 21 -12.13 3.02 -4.36
N THR A 22 -12.01 3.13 -3.03
CA THR A 22 -12.52 4.31 -2.30
C THR A 22 -11.79 5.56 -2.75
N TYR A 23 -10.48 5.46 -2.92
CA TYR A 23 -9.64 6.58 -3.30
C TYR A 23 -8.39 6.05 -4.01
N SER A 24 -7.90 6.82 -4.97
CA SER A 24 -6.64 6.53 -5.65
C SER A 24 -5.88 7.83 -5.84
N ALA A 25 -4.56 7.77 -5.71
CA ALA A 25 -3.72 8.95 -5.90
C ALA A 25 -2.41 8.56 -6.58
N VAL A 26 -1.81 9.52 -7.24
CA VAL A 26 -0.49 9.38 -7.87
C VAL A 26 0.45 10.46 -7.36
N ALA A 27 1.74 10.13 -7.31
CA ALA A 27 2.81 11.10 -7.08
C ALA A 27 3.38 11.47 -8.45
N GLU A 28 3.17 12.71 -8.84
CA GLU A 28 3.52 13.22 -10.16
C GLU A 28 4.50 14.37 -10.05
N ASP A 29 5.47 14.40 -10.98
CA ASP A 29 6.34 15.56 -11.15
C ASP A 29 5.54 16.67 -11.82
N THR A 30 5.39 17.80 -11.14
CA THR A 30 4.57 18.91 -11.63
C THR A 30 5.13 19.59 -12.88
N GLU A 31 6.43 19.49 -13.12
CA GLU A 31 7.08 20.10 -14.28
C GLU A 31 7.01 19.20 -15.52
N THR A 32 7.20 17.89 -15.34
CA THR A 32 7.29 16.94 -16.46
C THR A 32 6.05 16.12 -16.68
N GLY A 33 5.15 16.03 -15.69
CA GLY A 33 4.00 15.15 -15.71
C GLY A 33 4.33 13.68 -15.47
N LYS A 34 5.59 13.36 -15.15
CA LYS A 34 6.00 11.98 -14.90
C LYS A 34 5.41 11.46 -13.59
N VAL A 35 4.82 10.27 -13.62
CA VAL A 35 4.26 9.60 -12.44
C VAL A 35 5.34 8.72 -11.82
N TYR A 36 5.68 8.97 -10.55
CA TYR A 36 6.68 8.22 -9.80
C TYR A 36 6.10 7.14 -8.92
N GLY A 37 4.82 7.20 -8.64
CA GLY A 37 4.17 6.20 -7.82
C GLY A 37 2.68 6.43 -7.71
N LEU A 38 1.99 5.46 -7.12
CA LEU A 38 0.56 5.53 -6.92
C LEU A 38 0.16 4.71 -5.70
N TYR A 39 -1.02 4.98 -5.16
CA TYR A 39 -1.63 4.10 -4.18
C TYR A 39 -3.13 4.01 -4.40
N ILE A 40 -3.71 2.95 -3.85
CA ILE A 40 -5.15 2.74 -3.79
C ILE A 40 -5.55 2.55 -2.33
N LEU A 41 -6.76 2.98 -2.02
CA LEU A 41 -7.34 2.90 -0.68
C LEU A 41 -8.72 2.25 -0.78
N HIS A 42 -8.98 1.25 0.03
CA HIS A 42 -10.25 0.53 0.03
C HIS A 42 -10.53 -0.06 1.41
N PRO A 43 -11.79 -0.45 1.71
CA PRO A 43 -12.07 -1.13 2.96
C PRO A 43 -11.31 -2.44 3.06
N ASN A 44 -10.73 -2.72 4.23
CA ASN A 44 -10.08 -4.00 4.50
C ASN A 44 -11.10 -5.06 4.92
N ASN A 45 -12.14 -4.61 5.61
CA ASN A 45 -13.17 -5.47 6.18
C ASN A 45 -14.54 -4.87 5.93
N VAL A 46 -15.59 -5.63 6.24
CA VAL A 46 -16.98 -5.21 6.09
C VAL A 46 -17.70 -5.20 7.46
N GLY A 47 -18.90 -4.65 7.50
CA GLY A 47 -19.72 -4.64 8.70
C GLY A 47 -19.07 -3.88 9.85
N ARG A 48 -19.01 -4.51 11.00
CA ARG A 48 -18.47 -3.88 12.21
C ARG A 48 -16.98 -3.55 12.15
N CYS A 49 -16.25 -4.15 11.22
CA CYS A 49 -14.85 -3.86 10.96
C CYS A 49 -14.66 -2.99 9.72
N GLY A 50 -15.73 -2.43 9.17
CA GLY A 50 -15.70 -1.63 7.94
C GLY A 50 -14.99 -0.29 8.08
N HIS A 51 -14.63 0.13 9.28
CA HIS A 51 -13.83 1.31 9.55
C HIS A 51 -12.33 1.07 9.38
N ILE A 52 -11.92 -0.16 9.09
CA ILE A 52 -10.53 -0.51 8.80
C ILE A 52 -10.34 -0.47 7.29
N CYS A 53 -9.42 0.37 6.82
CA CYS A 53 -9.05 0.41 5.41
C CYS A 53 -7.71 -0.29 5.19
N ASN A 54 -7.48 -0.63 3.93
CA ASN A 54 -6.23 -1.18 3.45
C ASN A 54 -5.75 -0.32 2.30
N ALA A 55 -4.46 -0.24 2.13
CA ALA A 55 -3.86 0.46 0.99
C ALA A 55 -2.76 -0.40 0.38
N SER A 56 -2.61 -0.25 -0.92
CA SER A 56 -1.48 -0.80 -1.65
C SER A 56 -0.85 0.32 -2.46
N TYR A 57 0.47 0.35 -2.55
CA TYR A 57 1.16 1.37 -3.31
C TYR A 57 2.31 0.77 -4.11
N ALA A 58 2.66 1.46 -5.19
CA ALA A 58 3.76 1.10 -6.05
C ALA A 58 4.61 2.34 -6.33
N VAL A 59 5.91 2.15 -6.35
CA VAL A 59 6.89 3.23 -6.57
C VAL A 59 7.78 2.85 -7.74
N SER A 60 7.97 3.80 -8.66
CA SER A 60 8.87 3.64 -9.80
C SER A 60 10.33 3.51 -9.34
N ARG A 61 11.09 2.67 -10.03
CA ARG A 61 12.53 2.54 -9.80
C ARG A 61 13.29 3.84 -10.03
N ASP A 62 12.76 4.72 -10.89
CA ASP A 62 13.37 6.01 -11.22
C ASP A 62 13.22 7.05 -10.11
N SER A 63 12.48 6.73 -9.05
CA SER A 63 12.15 7.68 -7.98
C SER A 63 13.11 7.63 -6.79
N ARG A 64 14.21 6.91 -6.88
CA ARG A 64 15.18 6.83 -5.79
C ARG A 64 15.65 8.22 -5.34
N GLY A 65 15.70 8.42 -4.02
CA GLY A 65 16.09 9.68 -3.44
C GLY A 65 15.00 10.75 -3.38
N LEU A 66 13.83 10.50 -3.95
CA LEU A 66 12.70 11.45 -3.95
C LEU A 66 11.72 11.21 -2.79
N HIS A 67 11.93 10.18 -1.99
CA HIS A 67 11.05 9.81 -0.87
C HIS A 67 9.58 9.62 -1.26
N ILE A 68 9.35 9.04 -2.42
CA ILE A 68 7.99 8.86 -2.97
C ILE A 68 7.14 7.94 -2.09
N GLY A 69 7.71 6.83 -1.63
CA GLY A 69 7.01 5.90 -0.74
C GLY A 69 6.51 6.58 0.53
N GLU A 70 7.35 7.40 1.15
CA GLU A 70 6.97 8.17 2.35
C GLU A 70 5.86 9.16 2.05
N LYS A 71 5.94 9.87 0.93
CA LYS A 71 4.90 10.82 0.51
C LYS A 71 3.56 10.12 0.26
N LEU A 72 3.58 8.97 -0.41
CA LEU A 72 2.37 8.19 -0.68
C LEU A 72 1.72 7.68 0.61
N VAL A 73 2.51 7.11 1.51
CA VAL A 73 1.99 6.57 2.77
C VAL A 73 1.48 7.69 3.67
N SER A 74 2.20 8.82 3.75
CA SER A 74 1.77 9.98 4.52
C SER A 74 0.44 10.54 4.01
N ASP A 75 0.29 10.66 2.71
CA ASP A 75 -0.98 11.09 2.10
C ASP A 75 -2.09 10.07 2.37
N CYS A 76 -1.77 8.78 2.31
CA CYS A 76 -2.70 7.71 2.60
C CYS A 76 -3.28 7.82 4.02
N LEU A 77 -2.46 8.17 5.01
CA LEU A 77 -2.92 8.40 6.37
C LEU A 77 -3.93 9.56 6.43
N VAL A 78 -3.64 10.65 5.74
CA VAL A 78 -4.53 11.82 5.67
C VAL A 78 -5.84 11.47 4.97
N GLN A 79 -5.76 10.83 3.83
CA GLN A 79 -6.94 10.49 3.03
C GLN A 79 -7.80 9.41 3.68
N GLY A 80 -7.19 8.44 4.35
CA GLY A 80 -7.94 7.43 5.09
C GLY A 80 -8.82 8.06 6.15
N LYS A 81 -8.27 9.00 6.90
CA LYS A 81 -9.03 9.76 7.90
C LYS A 81 -10.12 10.62 7.24
N ALA A 82 -9.79 11.30 6.15
CA ALA A 82 -10.74 12.16 5.43
C ALA A 82 -11.93 11.38 4.87
N HIS A 83 -11.73 10.11 4.52
CA HIS A 83 -12.79 9.23 4.02
C HIS A 83 -13.55 8.49 5.14
N GLY A 84 -13.31 8.84 6.39
CA GLY A 84 -14.06 8.32 7.53
C GLY A 84 -13.54 7.01 8.11
N TYR A 85 -12.38 6.54 7.69
CA TYR A 85 -11.77 5.34 8.28
C TYR A 85 -11.10 5.67 9.61
N GLY A 86 -11.12 4.70 10.52
CA GLY A 86 -10.52 4.84 11.85
C GLY A 86 -9.18 4.14 11.99
N VAL A 87 -8.88 3.20 11.08
CA VAL A 87 -7.64 2.41 11.10
C VAL A 87 -7.19 2.16 9.68
N LEU A 88 -5.88 2.30 9.43
CA LEU A 88 -5.24 1.87 8.19
C LEU A 88 -4.40 0.64 8.49
N GLN A 89 -4.57 -0.42 7.71
CA GLN A 89 -3.84 -1.67 7.88
C GLN A 89 -3.17 -2.07 6.58
N PHE A 90 -1.90 -2.48 6.67
CA PHE A 90 -1.18 -3.15 5.60
C PHE A 90 -1.14 -4.65 5.91
N ASN A 91 -1.64 -5.48 4.99
CA ASN A 91 -1.84 -6.91 5.25
C ASN A 91 -0.64 -7.77 4.91
N ALA A 92 0.12 -7.40 3.89
CA ALA A 92 1.10 -8.30 3.28
C ALA A 92 2.47 -7.61 3.07
N VAL A 93 3.02 -7.06 4.13
CA VAL A 93 4.37 -6.49 4.09
C VAL A 93 5.38 -7.64 4.19
N VAL A 94 6.12 -7.88 3.13
CA VAL A 94 7.13 -8.96 3.09
C VAL A 94 8.22 -8.68 4.12
N ALA A 95 8.52 -9.67 4.96
CA ALA A 95 9.44 -9.49 6.09
C ALA A 95 10.84 -9.05 5.67
N SER A 96 11.32 -9.48 4.50
CA SER A 96 12.63 -9.09 3.97
C SER A 96 12.68 -7.67 3.41
N ASN A 97 11.53 -7.02 3.23
CA ASN A 97 11.46 -5.64 2.78
C ASN A 97 11.74 -4.68 3.95
N VAL A 98 12.98 -4.66 4.39
CA VAL A 98 13.42 -3.89 5.57
C VAL A 98 13.20 -2.40 5.38
N HIS A 99 13.40 -1.91 4.16
CA HIS A 99 13.22 -0.48 3.85
C HIS A 99 11.78 -0.04 4.08
N ALA A 100 10.81 -0.79 3.59
CA ALA A 100 9.39 -0.48 3.79
C ALA A 100 9.00 -0.60 5.26
N ARG A 101 9.49 -1.62 5.95
CA ARG A 101 9.21 -1.81 7.38
C ARG A 101 9.73 -0.65 8.22
N HIS A 102 10.94 -0.18 7.96
CA HIS A 102 11.49 1.01 8.64
C HIS A 102 10.67 2.26 8.35
N LEU A 103 10.21 2.43 7.12
CA LEU A 103 9.34 3.54 6.74
C LEU A 103 8.05 3.53 7.56
N TYR A 104 7.38 2.40 7.65
CA TYR A 104 6.12 2.28 8.40
C TYR A 104 6.32 2.55 9.88
N GLU A 105 7.36 1.98 10.48
CA GLU A 105 7.68 2.20 11.89
C GLU A 105 8.01 3.66 12.18
N ARG A 106 8.74 4.32 11.27
CA ARG A 106 9.04 5.76 11.39
C ARG A 106 7.77 6.62 11.30
N LEU A 107 6.79 6.21 10.52
CA LEU A 107 5.51 6.93 10.40
C LEU A 107 4.51 6.57 11.50
N GLY A 108 4.88 5.73 12.44
CA GLY A 108 4.05 5.40 13.59
C GLY A 108 3.20 4.15 13.45
N PHE A 109 3.39 3.36 12.40
CA PHE A 109 2.72 2.07 12.28
C PHE A 109 3.26 1.07 13.29
N VAL A 110 2.40 0.18 13.74
CA VAL A 110 2.73 -0.88 14.70
C VAL A 110 2.61 -2.23 14.01
N GLN A 111 3.64 -3.06 14.15
CA GLN A 111 3.62 -4.42 13.63
C GLN A 111 2.72 -5.30 14.50
N LEU A 112 1.80 -6.01 13.86
CA LEU A 112 0.86 -6.90 14.56
C LEU A 112 1.42 -8.30 14.80
N GLY A 113 2.43 -8.69 14.05
CA GLY A 113 3.01 -10.02 14.17
C GLY A 113 3.70 -10.46 12.89
N VAL A 114 3.86 -11.77 12.75
CA VAL A 114 4.45 -12.41 11.57
C VAL A 114 3.58 -13.58 11.15
N ILE A 115 3.25 -13.65 9.88
CA ILE A 115 2.58 -14.81 9.30
C ILE A 115 3.64 -15.56 8.49
N PRO A 116 4.09 -16.74 8.95
CA PRO A 116 5.09 -17.51 8.22
C PRO A 116 4.56 -17.94 6.85
N LYS A 117 5.42 -17.82 5.83
CA LYS A 117 5.11 -18.22 4.46
C LYS A 117 3.87 -17.55 3.87
N GLY A 118 3.58 -16.34 4.32
CA GLY A 118 2.37 -15.61 3.92
C GLY A 118 2.38 -15.07 2.50
N PHE A 119 3.55 -15.02 1.84
CA PHE A 119 3.68 -14.46 0.49
C PHE A 119 4.43 -15.43 -0.42
N ARG A 120 3.80 -15.81 -1.54
CA ARG A 120 4.42 -16.67 -2.54
C ARG A 120 5.17 -15.81 -3.56
N MET A 121 6.46 -16.01 -3.66
CA MET A 121 7.32 -15.32 -4.61
C MET A 121 7.16 -15.89 -6.03
N LYS A 122 7.62 -15.14 -7.03
CA LYS A 122 7.52 -15.55 -8.43
C LYS A 122 8.24 -16.86 -8.74
N ASP A 123 9.32 -17.16 -8.02
CA ASP A 123 10.09 -18.39 -8.19
C ASP A 123 9.48 -19.60 -7.48
N GLY A 124 8.33 -19.42 -6.82
CA GLY A 124 7.64 -20.47 -6.08
C GLY A 124 8.06 -20.60 -4.62
N SER A 125 9.07 -19.85 -4.19
CA SER A 125 9.45 -19.81 -2.77
C SER A 125 8.45 -18.97 -1.98
N TYR A 126 8.48 -19.09 -0.65
CA TYR A 126 7.62 -18.35 0.26
C TYR A 126 8.43 -17.48 1.18
N GLU A 127 7.90 -16.31 1.50
CA GLU A 127 8.46 -15.43 2.52
C GLU A 127 7.41 -15.12 3.57
N ASP A 128 7.88 -14.73 4.76
CA ASP A 128 7.01 -14.30 5.84
C ASP A 128 6.45 -12.92 5.54
N ILE A 129 5.28 -12.62 6.08
CA ILE A 129 4.69 -11.29 6.01
C ILE A 129 4.46 -10.73 7.40
N CYS A 130 4.51 -9.40 7.50
CA CYS A 130 4.31 -8.66 8.74
C CYS A 130 3.13 -7.70 8.54
N PRO A 131 1.96 -7.98 9.13
CA PRO A 131 0.87 -7.01 9.12
C PRO A 131 1.21 -5.80 10.00
N TYR A 132 0.84 -4.61 9.54
CA TYR A 132 1.02 -3.34 10.26
C TYR A 132 -0.30 -2.59 10.32
N TYR A 133 -0.50 -1.80 11.37
CA TYR A 133 -1.66 -0.91 11.47
C TYR A 133 -1.27 0.46 12.01
N HIS A 134 -2.14 1.42 11.75
CA HIS A 134 -2.04 2.77 12.29
C HIS A 134 -3.44 3.29 12.55
N GLU A 135 -3.67 3.83 13.75
CA GLU A 135 -4.93 4.53 14.04
C GLU A 135 -4.96 5.86 13.29
N LEU A 136 -6.13 6.25 12.83
CA LEU A 136 -6.30 7.47 12.03
C LEU A 136 -6.97 8.62 12.80
#